data_0dd31e0a43444a0d5ac0029faf34c345
#
_entry.id   0dd31e0a43444a0d5ac0029faf34c345
#
_cell.length_a   1.000
_cell.length_b   1.000
_cell.length_c   1.000
_cell.angle_alpha   90.00
_cell.angle_beta   90.00
_cell.angle_gamma   90.00
#
_symmetry.space_group_name_H-M   'P 1'
#
loop_
_entity.id
_entity.type
_entity.pdbx_description
1 polymer ?
#
loop_
_entity_poly.entity_id
_entity_poly.type
_entity_poly.pdbx_seq_one_letter_code
_entity_poly.pdbx_strand_id
1 'polypeptide(L)'
;MDLPAHPGVLSLTTEHLLVVTSVEEEATAVLSGLTPRAADHVTVGPYAATSVRDGPSTVTVVAGGVGPPASAAAAATALALLPCSAVVNCGIGGAFPGKAPPCSIVVSDMVVAADLGAQTDDGFETLDALGFGPVTLDADTALAGACLERLVTAKLQARRGTILTVSTITGRQSRLAALASRWDPVAEAMEGYGVLLAAANFGVPAVELRTMSNVVGHRDVTTWDVTGALDALVQASRAVFASPLPQRLPWIASP
;
A
#
# COMPACT_ATOMS: atom_id res chain seq x y z
N MET A 1 22.71 2.87 40.52
CA MET A 1 23.29 2.58 39.17
C MET A 1 22.35 3.27 38.19
N ASP A 2 22.70 4.55 37.90
CA ASP A 2 21.85 5.44 37.11
C ASP A 2 21.93 5.03 35.64
N LEU A 3 20.78 4.78 35.02
CA LEU A 3 20.66 4.59 33.58
C LEU A 3 20.92 5.93 32.88
N PRO A 4 21.68 5.98 31.79
CA PRO A 4 21.93 7.22 31.06
C PRO A 4 20.63 7.76 30.48
N ALA A 5 20.39 9.05 30.64
CA ALA A 5 19.29 9.79 30.04
C ALA A 5 19.29 9.61 28.52
N HIS A 6 18.15 9.18 27.96
CA HIS A 6 17.94 9.11 26.51
C HIS A 6 18.15 10.51 25.90
N PRO A 7 18.89 10.62 24.80
CA PRO A 7 19.04 11.91 24.11
C PRO A 7 17.70 12.37 23.58
N GLY A 8 17.52 13.68 23.72
CA GLY A 8 16.31 14.45 23.55
C GLY A 8 15.41 14.07 22.37
N VAL A 9 14.12 14.25 22.60
CA VAL A 9 13.05 14.24 21.60
C VAL A 9 13.46 15.19 20.46
N LEU A 10 13.92 14.60 19.35
CA LEU A 10 14.03 15.32 18.09
C LEU A 10 12.61 15.72 17.70
N SER A 11 12.34 17.01 17.72
CA SER A 11 11.16 17.60 17.11
C SER A 11 11.18 17.20 15.63
N LEU A 12 10.38 16.18 15.24
CA LEU A 12 10.20 15.79 13.85
C LEU A 12 9.38 16.89 13.15
N THR A 13 10.06 17.96 12.73
CA THR A 13 9.48 19.04 11.93
C THR A 13 9.45 18.71 10.44
N THR A 14 9.96 17.56 10.04
CA THR A 14 9.98 17.07 8.64
C THR A 14 9.04 15.90 8.48
N GLU A 15 8.06 16.06 7.60
CA GLU A 15 7.15 14.98 7.22
C GLU A 15 7.86 14.04 6.25
N HIS A 16 8.05 12.78 6.63
CA HIS A 16 8.66 11.77 5.79
C HIS A 16 7.66 10.67 5.45
N LEU A 17 7.19 10.66 4.22
CA LEU A 17 6.29 9.66 3.69
C LEU A 17 7.08 8.56 2.98
N LEU A 18 6.84 7.30 3.33
CA LEU A 18 7.33 6.15 2.60
C LEU A 18 6.27 5.68 1.60
N VAL A 19 6.64 5.57 0.33
CA VAL A 19 5.84 4.91 -0.70
C VAL A 19 6.53 3.62 -1.10
N VAL A 20 5.81 2.50 -0.99
CA VAL A 20 6.30 1.17 -1.40
C VAL A 20 5.51 0.74 -2.63
N THR A 21 6.21 0.41 -3.71
CA THR A 21 5.67 -0.19 -4.93
C THR A 21 6.25 -1.58 -5.14
N SER A 22 5.70 -2.37 -6.05
CA SER A 22 6.26 -3.70 -6.33
C SER A 22 7.39 -3.65 -7.34
N VAL A 23 7.22 -2.89 -8.43
CA VAL A 23 8.15 -2.86 -9.57
C VAL A 23 8.57 -1.43 -9.92
N GLU A 24 9.64 -1.31 -10.70
CA GLU A 24 10.20 -0.02 -11.12
C GLU A 24 9.23 0.81 -11.98
N GLU A 25 8.37 0.17 -12.75
CA GLU A 25 7.37 0.86 -13.58
C GLU A 25 6.35 1.60 -12.70
N GLU A 26 5.93 0.98 -11.60
CA GLU A 26 5.04 1.61 -10.62
C GLU A 26 5.76 2.73 -9.86
N ALA A 27 7.02 2.51 -9.45
CA ALA A 27 7.82 3.54 -8.81
C ALA A 27 8.01 4.75 -9.72
N THR A 28 8.29 4.51 -11.01
CA THR A 28 8.40 5.55 -12.03
C THR A 28 7.09 6.33 -12.22
N ALA A 29 5.95 5.64 -12.22
CA ALA A 29 4.64 6.28 -12.30
C ALA A 29 4.38 7.18 -11.08
N VAL A 30 4.67 6.70 -9.86
CA VAL A 30 4.56 7.51 -8.64
C VAL A 30 5.46 8.75 -8.72
N LEU A 31 6.73 8.58 -9.06
CA LEU A 31 7.71 9.67 -9.18
C LEU A 31 7.30 10.70 -10.25
N SER A 32 6.74 10.25 -11.36
CA SER A 32 6.22 11.14 -12.43
C SER A 32 5.08 12.03 -11.92
N GLY A 33 4.27 11.55 -10.99
CA GLY A 33 3.26 12.36 -10.30
C GLY A 33 3.84 13.42 -9.36
N LEU A 34 5.07 13.23 -8.87
CA LEU A 34 5.74 14.13 -7.94
C LEU A 34 6.58 15.23 -8.62
N THR A 35 6.78 15.16 -9.94
CA THR A 35 7.53 16.20 -10.68
C THR A 35 6.74 17.52 -10.77
N PRO A 36 7.39 18.71 -10.79
CA PRO A 36 8.84 18.98 -10.94
C PRO A 36 9.56 19.25 -9.59
N ARG A 37 9.73 18.28 -8.74
CA ARG A 37 10.41 18.43 -7.44
C ARG A 37 11.86 17.94 -7.52
N ALA A 38 12.71 18.42 -6.62
CA ALA A 38 14.08 17.92 -6.50
C ALA A 38 14.06 16.45 -6.04
N ALA A 39 14.76 15.59 -6.75
CA ALA A 39 14.82 14.17 -6.49
C ALA A 39 16.26 13.71 -6.33
N ASP A 40 16.55 12.94 -5.28
CA ASP A 40 17.84 12.33 -5.00
C ASP A 40 17.70 10.79 -5.09
N HIS A 41 18.55 10.15 -5.86
CA HIS A 41 18.70 8.70 -5.80
C HIS A 41 19.42 8.31 -4.52
N VAL A 42 18.82 7.45 -3.73
CA VAL A 42 19.33 6.99 -2.44
C VAL A 42 19.31 5.46 -2.36
N THR A 43 20.03 4.92 -1.38
CA THR A 43 19.97 3.48 -1.09
C THR A 43 19.36 3.28 0.29
N VAL A 44 18.36 2.42 0.38
CA VAL A 44 17.67 2.07 1.63
C VAL A 44 17.88 0.58 1.90
N GLY A 45 18.89 0.26 2.71
CA GLY A 45 19.36 -1.12 2.84
C GLY A 45 19.84 -1.67 1.48
N PRO A 46 19.29 -2.81 1.00
CA PRO A 46 19.63 -3.35 -0.31
C PRO A 46 18.80 -2.74 -1.47
N TYR A 47 17.86 -1.84 -1.19
CA TYR A 47 16.92 -1.31 -2.18
C TYR A 47 17.41 0.01 -2.76
N ALA A 48 17.35 0.14 -4.08
CA ALA A 48 17.40 1.43 -4.75
C ALA A 48 16.10 2.20 -4.45
N ALA A 49 16.22 3.49 -4.17
CA ALA A 49 15.10 4.33 -3.83
C ALA A 49 15.30 5.74 -4.40
N THR A 50 14.22 6.49 -4.50
CA THR A 50 14.28 7.91 -4.85
C THR A 50 13.56 8.73 -3.80
N SER A 51 14.26 9.71 -3.23
CA SER A 51 13.69 10.67 -2.27
C SER A 51 13.41 11.99 -2.97
N VAL A 52 12.16 12.44 -2.90
CA VAL A 52 11.69 13.69 -3.48
C VAL A 52 11.37 14.66 -2.34
N ARG A 53 11.93 15.87 -2.38
CA ARG A 53 11.75 16.90 -1.36
C ARG A 53 10.86 18.03 -1.85
N ASP A 54 9.98 18.49 -0.94
CA ASP A 54 9.12 19.64 -1.14
C ASP A 54 9.01 20.42 0.19
N GLY A 55 9.84 21.46 0.34
CA GLY A 55 9.95 22.18 1.60
C GLY A 55 10.37 21.26 2.76
N PRO A 56 9.57 21.18 3.84
CA PRO A 56 9.86 20.31 4.97
C PRO A 56 9.46 18.85 4.73
N SER A 57 8.75 18.56 3.66
CA SER A 57 8.23 17.21 3.38
C SER A 57 9.19 16.43 2.50
N THR A 58 9.31 15.13 2.77
CA THR A 58 10.07 14.18 1.95
C THR A 58 9.18 12.99 1.60
N VAL A 59 9.19 12.58 0.34
CA VAL A 59 8.57 11.33 -0.11
C VAL A 59 9.68 10.42 -0.60
N THR A 60 9.87 9.27 0.03
CA THR A 60 10.81 8.25 -0.45
C THR A 60 10.03 7.10 -1.09
N VAL A 61 10.34 6.83 -2.35
CA VAL A 61 9.73 5.76 -3.15
C VAL A 61 10.70 4.60 -3.26
N VAL A 62 10.24 3.39 -2.92
CA VAL A 62 11.01 2.15 -2.95
C VAL A 62 10.26 1.10 -3.78
N ALA A 63 10.90 0.54 -4.80
CA ALA A 63 10.42 -0.68 -5.47
C ALA A 63 10.85 -1.90 -4.65
N GLY A 64 9.90 -2.49 -3.92
CA GLY A 64 10.18 -3.50 -2.89
C GLY A 64 10.17 -4.95 -3.39
N GLY A 65 9.73 -5.18 -4.65
CA GLY A 65 9.52 -6.51 -5.21
C GLY A 65 8.08 -6.99 -5.08
N VAL A 66 7.73 -7.97 -5.90
CA VAL A 66 6.38 -8.53 -6.02
C VAL A 66 6.10 -9.52 -4.89
N GLY A 67 4.90 -9.42 -4.32
CA GLY A 67 4.36 -10.36 -3.35
C GLY A 67 4.60 -10.00 -1.88
N PRO A 68 3.85 -10.64 -0.96
CA PRO A 68 3.83 -10.24 0.45
C PRO A 68 5.19 -10.30 1.14
N PRO A 69 6.05 -11.33 0.94
CA PRO A 69 7.35 -11.39 1.61
C PRO A 69 8.31 -10.29 1.17
N ALA A 70 8.38 -10.01 -0.15
CA ALA A 70 9.29 -9.01 -0.70
C ALA A 70 8.89 -7.60 -0.23
N SER A 71 7.60 -7.26 -0.35
CA SER A 71 7.07 -5.96 0.05
C SER A 71 7.17 -5.71 1.56
N ALA A 72 6.94 -6.75 2.38
CA ALA A 72 7.12 -6.66 3.83
C ALA A 72 8.59 -6.41 4.21
N ALA A 73 9.53 -7.12 3.58
CA ALA A 73 10.96 -6.92 3.81
C ALA A 73 11.42 -5.51 3.43
N ALA A 74 10.96 -5.00 2.27
CA ALA A 74 11.29 -3.65 1.81
C ALA A 74 10.73 -2.58 2.76
N ALA A 75 9.44 -2.68 3.11
CA ALA A 75 8.79 -1.75 4.03
C ALA A 75 9.46 -1.75 5.41
N ALA A 76 9.72 -2.93 6.00
CA ALA A 76 10.38 -3.05 7.30
C ALA A 76 11.80 -2.49 7.27
N THR A 77 12.57 -2.75 6.21
CA THR A 77 13.92 -2.20 6.05
C THR A 77 13.89 -0.67 5.96
N ALA A 78 12.96 -0.13 5.16
CA ALA A 78 12.83 1.32 5.03
C ALA A 78 12.41 1.98 6.35
N LEU A 79 11.45 1.41 7.06
CA LEU A 79 10.99 1.91 8.36
C LEU A 79 12.05 1.84 9.45
N ALA A 80 12.96 0.85 9.40
CA ALA A 80 14.09 0.75 10.32
C ALA A 80 15.17 1.81 10.06
N LEU A 81 15.30 2.29 8.84
CA LEU A 81 16.38 3.19 8.41
C LEU A 81 15.94 4.64 8.23
N LEU A 82 14.65 4.88 8.02
CA LEU A 82 14.09 6.21 7.73
C LEU A 82 13.05 6.60 8.80
N PRO A 83 13.02 7.87 9.24
CA PRO A 83 12.06 8.35 10.24
C PRO A 83 10.68 8.62 9.59
N CYS A 84 10.07 7.59 9.00
CA CYS A 84 8.80 7.73 8.28
C CYS A 84 7.63 8.00 9.24
N SER A 85 6.77 8.92 8.87
CA SER A 85 5.56 9.31 9.61
C SER A 85 4.28 8.65 9.07
N ALA A 86 4.32 8.16 7.83
CA ALA A 86 3.25 7.41 7.21
C ALA A 86 3.78 6.52 6.07
N VAL A 87 3.02 5.47 5.73
CA VAL A 87 3.33 4.55 4.62
C VAL A 87 2.15 4.49 3.66
N VAL A 88 2.43 4.58 2.35
CA VAL A 88 1.45 4.31 1.31
C VAL A 88 1.99 3.20 0.41
N ASN A 89 1.30 2.07 0.37
CA ASN A 89 1.57 1.05 -0.64
C ASN A 89 0.85 1.42 -1.92
N CYS A 90 1.58 1.68 -3.01
CA CYS A 90 1.03 2.09 -4.29
C CYS A 90 1.33 1.08 -5.39
N GLY A 91 0.41 0.90 -6.33
CA GLY A 91 0.61 0.07 -7.50
C GLY A 91 -0.65 -0.16 -8.31
N ILE A 92 -0.55 -1.05 -9.30
CA ILE A 92 -1.70 -1.51 -10.06
C ILE A 92 -2.34 -2.72 -9.35
N GLY A 93 -3.58 -3.06 -9.75
CA GLY A 93 -4.31 -4.22 -9.23
C GLY A 93 -5.46 -4.63 -10.13
N GLY A 94 -6.11 -5.74 -9.78
CA GLY A 94 -7.32 -6.20 -10.46
C GLY A 94 -8.58 -5.82 -9.68
N ALA A 95 -9.62 -5.34 -10.37
CA ALA A 95 -10.93 -5.06 -9.77
C ALA A 95 -11.80 -6.32 -9.73
N PHE A 96 -12.51 -6.55 -8.64
CA PHE A 96 -13.56 -7.56 -8.62
C PHE A 96 -14.72 -7.15 -9.54
N PRO A 97 -15.40 -8.11 -10.21
CA PRO A 97 -16.45 -7.80 -11.19
C PRO A 97 -17.52 -6.85 -10.64
N GLY A 98 -17.80 -5.76 -11.35
CA GLY A 98 -18.81 -4.76 -10.97
C GLY A 98 -18.42 -3.84 -9.80
N LYS A 99 -17.22 -4.00 -9.19
CA LYS A 99 -16.82 -3.21 -8.03
C LYS A 99 -16.08 -1.91 -8.39
N ALA A 100 -15.21 -1.94 -9.38
CA ALA A 100 -14.45 -0.77 -9.85
C ALA A 100 -14.16 -0.91 -11.35
N PRO A 101 -14.30 0.15 -12.16
CA PRO A 101 -13.95 0.09 -13.58
C PRO A 101 -12.43 0.12 -13.79
N PRO A 102 -11.92 -0.27 -14.97
CA PRO A 102 -10.52 -0.09 -15.34
C PRO A 102 -10.07 1.38 -15.18
N CYS A 103 -8.81 1.57 -14.87
CA CYS A 103 -8.16 2.87 -14.61
C CYS A 103 -8.75 3.67 -13.43
N SER A 104 -9.76 3.14 -12.70
CA SER A 104 -10.20 3.74 -11.44
C SER A 104 -9.24 3.41 -10.29
N ILE A 105 -9.42 4.11 -9.18
CA ILE A 105 -8.53 4.03 -8.02
C ILE A 105 -9.29 3.43 -6.85
N VAL A 106 -8.67 2.47 -6.17
CA VAL A 106 -9.17 1.91 -4.91
C VAL A 106 -8.20 2.26 -3.78
N VAL A 107 -8.74 2.89 -2.73
CA VAL A 107 -8.03 3.17 -1.48
C VAL A 107 -8.51 2.15 -0.45
N SER A 108 -7.61 1.46 0.22
CA SER A 108 -8.01 0.45 1.20
C SER A 108 -8.70 1.08 2.41
N ASP A 109 -9.74 0.44 2.89
CA ASP A 109 -10.21 0.53 4.27
C ASP A 109 -9.68 -0.65 5.10
N MET A 110 -9.48 -1.78 4.45
CA MET A 110 -8.91 -2.99 5.03
C MET A 110 -8.09 -3.73 3.95
N VAL A 111 -7.00 -4.36 4.36
CA VAL A 111 -6.25 -5.31 3.53
C VAL A 111 -6.34 -6.71 4.13
N VAL A 112 -6.37 -7.73 3.27
CA VAL A 112 -6.58 -9.12 3.68
C VAL A 112 -5.52 -10.02 3.05
N ALA A 113 -4.79 -10.80 3.85
CA ALA A 113 -3.96 -11.91 3.36
C ALA A 113 -4.88 -13.08 2.96
N ALA A 114 -5.42 -13.03 1.75
CA ALA A 114 -6.59 -13.83 1.34
C ALA A 114 -6.30 -15.32 1.12
N ASP A 115 -5.04 -15.69 0.95
CA ASP A 115 -4.58 -17.06 0.76
C ASP A 115 -3.56 -17.53 1.83
N LEU A 116 -3.57 -16.87 2.99
CA LEU A 116 -2.78 -17.26 4.17
C LEU A 116 -3.65 -18.12 5.10
N GLY A 117 -3.35 -19.43 5.16
CA GLY A 117 -4.14 -20.39 5.93
C GLY A 117 -3.85 -21.83 5.51
N ALA A 118 -4.82 -22.70 5.70
CA ALA A 118 -4.75 -24.11 5.33
C ALA A 118 -5.79 -24.49 4.29
N GLN A 119 -5.39 -25.29 3.30
CA GLN A 119 -6.30 -25.96 2.39
C GLN A 119 -6.69 -27.31 2.99
N THR A 120 -7.99 -27.53 3.22
CA THR A 120 -8.56 -28.79 3.73
C THR A 120 -9.49 -29.43 2.71
N ASP A 121 -9.97 -30.63 2.98
CA ASP A 121 -10.95 -31.30 2.12
C ASP A 121 -12.31 -30.54 2.13
N ASP A 122 -12.63 -29.84 3.21
CA ASP A 122 -13.84 -29.04 3.38
C ASP A 122 -13.71 -27.61 2.84
N GLY A 123 -12.51 -27.22 2.41
CA GLY A 123 -12.25 -25.89 1.85
C GLY A 123 -11.01 -25.21 2.43
N PHE A 124 -10.98 -23.89 2.35
CA PHE A 124 -9.87 -23.09 2.87
C PHE A 124 -10.22 -22.51 4.25
N GLU A 125 -9.35 -22.76 5.23
CA GLU A 125 -9.38 -22.18 6.55
C GLU A 125 -8.34 -21.08 6.68
N THR A 126 -8.77 -19.90 7.13
CA THR A 126 -7.89 -18.74 7.32
C THR A 126 -6.99 -18.91 8.54
N LEU A 127 -5.86 -18.20 8.58
CA LEU A 127 -4.89 -18.30 9.67
C LEU A 127 -5.49 -17.93 11.04
N ASP A 128 -6.42 -16.97 11.08
CA ASP A 128 -7.14 -16.57 12.29
C ASP A 128 -8.13 -17.67 12.77
N ALA A 129 -8.80 -18.37 11.84
CA ALA A 129 -9.62 -19.54 12.18
C ALA A 129 -8.79 -20.66 12.78
N LEU A 130 -7.53 -20.79 12.37
CA LEU A 130 -6.56 -21.74 12.92
C LEU A 130 -5.91 -21.25 14.24
N GLY A 131 -6.18 -20.04 14.71
CA GLY A 131 -5.66 -19.48 15.95
C GLY A 131 -4.23 -18.95 15.90
N PHE A 132 -3.70 -18.68 14.69
CA PHE A 132 -2.30 -18.22 14.48
C PHE A 132 -2.15 -16.72 14.23
N GLY A 133 -3.20 -15.94 14.37
CA GLY A 133 -3.17 -14.48 14.23
C GLY A 133 -4.05 -13.95 13.10
N PRO A 134 -4.20 -12.61 12.98
CA PRO A 134 -5.13 -12.02 12.04
C PRO A 134 -4.63 -12.14 10.60
N VAL A 135 -5.57 -12.31 9.67
CA VAL A 135 -5.35 -12.19 8.22
C VAL A 135 -5.84 -10.86 7.67
N THR A 136 -6.38 -10.00 8.53
CA THR A 136 -6.92 -8.68 8.17
C THR A 136 -6.16 -7.57 8.91
N LEU A 137 -5.94 -6.45 8.24
CA LEU A 137 -5.38 -5.23 8.81
C LEU A 137 -6.20 -4.05 8.32
N ASP A 138 -6.66 -3.22 9.25
CA ASP A 138 -7.33 -1.97 8.90
C ASP A 138 -6.31 -0.94 8.41
N ALA A 139 -6.67 -0.22 7.36
CA ALA A 139 -5.93 0.96 6.95
C ALA A 139 -6.17 2.11 7.95
N ASP A 140 -5.19 3.00 8.09
CA ASP A 140 -5.41 4.21 8.92
C ASP A 140 -6.54 5.06 8.32
N THR A 141 -7.59 5.26 9.10
CA THR A 141 -8.83 5.90 8.65
C THR A 141 -8.61 7.35 8.21
N ALA A 142 -7.75 8.10 8.90
CA ALA A 142 -7.48 9.49 8.58
C ALA A 142 -6.65 9.59 7.28
N LEU A 143 -5.64 8.73 7.14
CA LEU A 143 -4.80 8.66 5.94
C LEU A 143 -5.61 8.22 4.72
N ALA A 144 -6.42 7.16 4.85
CA ALA A 144 -7.29 6.69 3.78
C ALA A 144 -8.35 7.73 3.39
N GLY A 145 -8.92 8.43 4.38
CA GLY A 145 -9.86 9.53 4.15
C GLY A 145 -9.23 10.68 3.36
N ALA A 146 -8.05 11.12 3.77
CA ALA A 146 -7.32 12.19 3.08
C ALA A 146 -6.92 11.80 1.65
N CYS A 147 -6.46 10.55 1.43
CA CYS A 147 -6.18 10.06 0.08
C CYS A 147 -7.43 10.13 -0.80
N LEU A 148 -8.56 9.59 -0.33
CA LEU A 148 -9.81 9.61 -1.10
C LEU A 148 -10.30 11.02 -1.39
N GLU A 149 -10.30 11.92 -0.40
CA GLU A 149 -10.71 13.32 -0.56
C GLU A 149 -9.91 14.02 -1.65
N ARG A 150 -8.60 13.86 -1.66
CA ARG A 150 -7.70 14.46 -2.67
C ARG A 150 -7.96 13.92 -4.07
N LEU A 151 -8.16 12.61 -4.19
CA LEU A 151 -8.50 11.97 -5.47
C LEU A 151 -9.82 12.49 -6.02
N VAL A 152 -10.86 12.57 -5.19
CA VAL A 152 -12.18 13.09 -5.57
C VAL A 152 -12.13 14.58 -5.92
N THR A 153 -11.38 15.39 -5.14
CA THR A 153 -11.16 16.81 -5.44
C THR A 153 -10.46 17.01 -6.78
N ALA A 154 -9.53 16.14 -7.13
CA ALA A 154 -8.87 16.10 -8.44
C ALA A 154 -9.77 15.53 -9.57
N LYS A 155 -11.05 15.19 -9.25
CA LYS A 155 -12.02 14.59 -10.17
C LYS A 155 -11.60 13.23 -10.74
N LEU A 156 -10.77 12.50 -9.99
CA LEU A 156 -10.39 11.14 -10.32
C LEU A 156 -11.46 10.17 -9.83
N GLN A 157 -11.68 9.10 -10.59
CA GLN A 157 -12.64 8.06 -10.21
C GLN A 157 -12.04 7.18 -9.14
N ALA A 158 -12.39 7.43 -7.89
CA ALA A 158 -11.85 6.75 -6.73
C ALA A 158 -12.93 6.28 -5.76
N ARG A 159 -12.64 5.19 -5.05
CA ARG A 159 -13.50 4.66 -3.97
C ARG A 159 -12.68 4.01 -2.89
N ARG A 160 -13.29 3.77 -1.73
CA ARG A 160 -12.73 2.91 -0.68
C ARG A 160 -13.28 1.49 -0.79
N GLY A 161 -12.52 0.55 -0.25
CA GLY A 161 -12.95 -0.82 -0.07
C GLY A 161 -11.84 -1.78 0.35
N THR A 162 -12.23 -3.02 0.58
CA THR A 162 -11.31 -4.10 0.94
C THR A 162 -10.44 -4.47 -0.27
N ILE A 163 -9.12 -4.53 -0.06
CA ILE A 163 -8.15 -5.00 -1.05
C ILE A 163 -7.57 -6.34 -0.56
N LEU A 164 -7.68 -7.37 -1.39
CA LEU A 164 -7.06 -8.66 -1.10
C LEU A 164 -5.59 -8.63 -1.48
N THR A 165 -4.75 -9.16 -0.60
CA THR A 165 -3.36 -9.50 -0.91
C THR A 165 -3.29 -11.01 -1.15
N VAL A 166 -2.81 -11.39 -2.33
CA VAL A 166 -2.67 -12.79 -2.71
C VAL A 166 -1.23 -13.11 -3.14
N SER A 167 -0.76 -14.30 -2.81
CA SER A 167 0.52 -14.83 -3.34
C SER A 167 0.36 -15.43 -4.74
N THR A 168 -0.88 -15.73 -5.14
CA THR A 168 -1.21 -16.29 -6.45
C THR A 168 -2.38 -15.50 -7.05
N ILE A 169 -2.14 -14.83 -8.18
CA ILE A 169 -3.17 -14.05 -8.91
C ILE A 169 -4.36 -14.95 -9.24
N THR A 170 -5.56 -14.43 -9.02
CA THR A 170 -6.82 -15.14 -9.29
C THR A 170 -7.06 -15.24 -10.79
N GLY A 171 -6.97 -16.48 -11.33
CA GLY A 171 -7.14 -16.78 -12.75
C GLY A 171 -8.25 -17.78 -13.04
N ARG A 172 -9.04 -18.19 -12.03
CA ARG A 172 -10.12 -19.17 -12.16
C ARG A 172 -11.41 -18.65 -11.53
N GLN A 173 -12.54 -18.92 -12.21
CA GLN A 173 -13.86 -18.49 -11.74
C GLN A 173 -14.23 -19.06 -10.36
N SER A 174 -13.83 -20.32 -10.06
CA SER A 174 -14.08 -20.92 -8.76
C SER A 174 -13.36 -20.19 -7.62
N ARG A 175 -12.08 -19.78 -7.86
CA ARG A 175 -11.33 -19.00 -6.87
C ARG A 175 -11.91 -17.59 -6.70
N LEU A 176 -12.28 -16.93 -7.81
CA LEU A 176 -12.96 -15.63 -7.78
C LEU A 176 -14.22 -15.70 -6.90
N ALA A 177 -15.08 -16.69 -7.14
CA ALA A 177 -16.34 -16.86 -6.38
C ALA A 177 -16.07 -17.10 -4.89
N ALA A 178 -15.08 -17.95 -4.56
CA ALA A 178 -14.71 -18.24 -3.18
C ALA A 178 -14.18 -16.99 -2.44
N LEU A 179 -13.31 -16.20 -3.07
CA LEU A 179 -12.78 -14.96 -2.50
C LEU A 179 -13.86 -13.89 -2.35
N ALA A 180 -14.70 -13.71 -3.39
CA ALA A 180 -15.81 -12.75 -3.37
C ALA A 180 -16.81 -13.06 -2.26
N SER A 181 -17.18 -14.34 -2.09
CA SER A 181 -18.12 -14.77 -1.05
C SER A 181 -17.58 -14.59 0.36
N ARG A 182 -16.26 -14.74 0.56
CA ARG A 182 -15.65 -14.68 1.89
C ARG A 182 -15.41 -13.25 2.35
N TRP A 183 -14.95 -12.36 1.45
CA TRP A 183 -14.39 -11.07 1.83
C TRP A 183 -15.14 -9.85 1.28
N ASP A 184 -16.06 -10.04 0.33
CA ASP A 184 -16.71 -8.97 -0.45
C ASP A 184 -15.73 -7.87 -0.94
N PRO A 185 -14.62 -8.24 -1.58
CA PRO A 185 -13.53 -7.33 -1.90
C PRO A 185 -13.87 -6.40 -3.07
N VAL A 186 -13.15 -5.29 -3.13
CA VAL A 186 -13.17 -4.38 -4.29
C VAL A 186 -12.05 -4.69 -5.26
N ALA A 187 -10.87 -5.02 -4.76
CA ALA A 187 -9.68 -5.26 -5.57
C ALA A 187 -8.82 -6.42 -5.04
N GLU A 188 -7.93 -6.90 -5.91
CA GLU A 188 -6.87 -7.88 -5.62
C GLU A 188 -5.52 -7.27 -6.01
N ALA A 189 -4.52 -7.41 -5.13
CA ALA A 189 -3.12 -7.07 -5.35
C ALA A 189 -2.22 -8.12 -4.66
N MET A 190 -0.92 -7.87 -4.58
CA MET A 190 0.01 -8.86 -4.05
C MET A 190 0.85 -8.36 -2.86
N GLU A 191 0.80 -7.08 -2.46
CA GLU A 191 1.77 -6.49 -1.54
C GLU A 191 1.17 -5.94 -0.25
N GLY A 192 -0.08 -5.45 -0.30
CA GLY A 192 -0.67 -4.58 0.72
C GLY A 192 -0.58 -5.12 2.14
N TYR A 193 -0.93 -6.38 2.37
CA TYR A 193 -0.85 -6.97 3.70
C TYR A 193 0.59 -6.96 4.25
N GLY A 194 1.59 -7.26 3.40
CA GLY A 194 2.99 -7.26 3.82
C GLY A 194 3.47 -5.88 4.24
N VAL A 195 3.11 -4.84 3.46
CA VAL A 195 3.48 -3.45 3.76
C VAL A 195 2.77 -2.94 5.01
N LEU A 196 1.46 -3.16 5.13
CA LEU A 196 0.69 -2.70 6.27
C LEU A 196 1.09 -3.43 7.56
N LEU A 197 1.43 -4.72 7.48
CA LEU A 197 1.95 -5.47 8.64
C LEU A 197 3.29 -4.91 9.11
N ALA A 198 4.21 -4.60 8.19
CA ALA A 198 5.46 -3.94 8.53
C ALA A 198 5.21 -2.59 9.21
N ALA A 199 4.34 -1.75 8.63
CA ALA A 199 3.99 -0.45 9.21
C ALA A 199 3.37 -0.59 10.62
N ALA A 200 2.46 -1.54 10.82
CA ALA A 200 1.84 -1.80 12.12
C ALA A 200 2.87 -2.19 13.18
N ASN A 201 3.87 -3.02 12.83
CA ASN A 201 4.96 -3.41 13.74
C ASN A 201 5.85 -2.22 14.15
N PHE A 202 5.94 -1.19 13.34
CA PHE A 202 6.66 0.06 13.65
C PHE A 202 5.75 1.15 14.24
N GLY A 203 4.44 0.89 14.39
CA GLY A 203 3.48 1.88 14.90
C GLY A 203 3.24 3.05 13.94
N VAL A 204 3.49 2.86 12.64
CA VAL A 204 3.35 3.89 11.59
C VAL A 204 2.02 3.70 10.86
N PRO A 205 1.21 4.76 10.69
CA PRO A 205 -0.04 4.68 9.93
C PRO A 205 0.22 4.30 8.47
N ALA A 206 -0.64 3.44 7.92
CA ALA A 206 -0.47 2.96 6.55
C ALA A 206 -1.80 2.81 5.80
N VAL A 207 -1.73 2.91 4.47
CA VAL A 207 -2.84 2.70 3.54
C VAL A 207 -2.32 2.06 2.25
N GLU A 208 -3.18 1.32 1.57
CA GLU A 208 -2.92 0.81 0.22
C GLU A 208 -3.76 1.57 -0.81
N LEU A 209 -3.14 1.92 -1.94
CA LEU A 209 -3.77 2.58 -3.08
C LEU A 209 -3.46 1.80 -4.36
N ARG A 210 -4.48 1.36 -5.06
CA ARG A 210 -4.35 0.61 -6.32
C ARG A 210 -5.12 1.24 -7.46
N THR A 211 -4.50 1.25 -8.64
CA THR A 211 -5.16 1.62 -9.90
C THR A 211 -5.47 0.35 -10.69
N MET A 212 -6.71 0.25 -11.18
CA MET A 212 -7.23 -0.99 -11.72
C MET A 212 -6.77 -1.23 -13.16
N SER A 213 -5.96 -2.27 -13.37
CA SER A 213 -5.48 -2.66 -14.70
C SER A 213 -6.41 -3.65 -15.42
N ASN A 214 -7.20 -4.42 -14.67
CA ASN A 214 -8.03 -5.49 -15.21
C ASN A 214 -9.19 -5.83 -14.28
N VAL A 215 -10.09 -6.67 -14.77
CA VAL A 215 -11.09 -7.34 -13.95
C VAL A 215 -10.56 -8.70 -13.51
N VAL A 216 -10.65 -9.00 -12.20
CA VAL A 216 -10.27 -10.29 -11.61
C VAL A 216 -11.16 -11.40 -12.16
N GLY A 217 -10.55 -12.54 -12.50
CA GLY A 217 -11.26 -13.70 -13.03
C GLY A 217 -10.43 -14.50 -14.01
N HIS A 218 -10.98 -14.81 -15.19
CA HIS A 218 -10.21 -15.52 -16.20
C HIS A 218 -8.98 -14.72 -16.61
N ARG A 219 -7.80 -15.35 -16.48
CA ARG A 219 -6.52 -14.68 -16.76
C ARG A 219 -6.29 -14.58 -18.27
N ASP A 220 -6.74 -13.50 -18.85
CA ASP A 220 -6.41 -13.08 -20.21
C ASP A 220 -5.67 -11.74 -20.17
N VAL A 221 -4.34 -11.82 -20.24
CA VAL A 221 -3.47 -10.62 -20.16
C VAL A 221 -3.63 -9.67 -21.35
N THR A 222 -4.25 -10.10 -22.44
CA THR A 222 -4.51 -9.25 -23.60
C THR A 222 -5.62 -8.22 -23.34
N THR A 223 -6.41 -8.44 -22.30
CA THR A 223 -7.48 -7.53 -21.84
C THR A 223 -7.04 -6.56 -20.76
N TRP A 224 -5.79 -6.64 -20.32
CA TRP A 224 -5.27 -5.80 -19.24
C TRP A 224 -4.83 -4.45 -19.77
N ASP A 225 -5.35 -3.38 -19.19
CA ASP A 225 -4.91 -2.02 -19.47
C ASP A 225 -3.87 -1.55 -18.45
N VAL A 226 -2.68 -2.16 -18.53
CA VAL A 226 -1.56 -1.83 -17.63
C VAL A 226 -1.10 -0.39 -17.84
N THR A 227 -1.05 0.08 -19.10
CA THR A 227 -0.65 1.45 -19.44
C THR A 227 -1.62 2.45 -18.84
N GLY A 228 -2.93 2.27 -19.05
CA GLY A 228 -3.93 3.15 -18.48
C GLY A 228 -3.94 3.15 -16.96
N ALA A 229 -3.68 2.00 -16.33
CA ALA A 229 -3.55 1.91 -14.88
C ALA A 229 -2.31 2.65 -14.36
N LEU A 230 -1.16 2.57 -15.04
CA LEU A 230 0.04 3.33 -14.69
C LEU A 230 -0.17 4.83 -14.88
N ASP A 231 -0.84 5.26 -15.95
CA ASP A 231 -1.22 6.66 -16.16
C ASP A 231 -2.17 7.18 -15.06
N ALA A 232 -3.11 6.35 -14.64
CA ALA A 232 -3.97 6.64 -13.50
C ALA A 232 -3.16 6.74 -12.19
N LEU A 233 -2.11 5.91 -12.02
CA LEU A 233 -1.21 5.98 -10.86
C LEU A 233 -0.40 7.29 -10.84
N VAL A 234 0.05 7.78 -11.99
CA VAL A 234 0.68 9.12 -12.11
C VAL A 234 -0.28 10.21 -11.62
N GLN A 235 -1.53 10.17 -12.08
CA GLN A 235 -2.54 11.18 -11.70
C GLN A 235 -2.90 11.07 -10.21
N ALA A 236 -3.06 9.85 -9.71
CA ALA A 236 -3.34 9.58 -8.30
C ALA A 236 -2.20 10.11 -7.41
N SER A 237 -0.95 9.82 -7.77
CA SER A 237 0.24 10.27 -7.04
C SER A 237 0.35 11.79 -7.02
N ARG A 238 0.08 12.44 -8.14
CA ARG A 238 0.03 13.91 -8.23
C ARG A 238 -1.01 14.50 -7.29
N ALA A 239 -2.20 13.90 -7.22
CA ALA A 239 -3.27 14.39 -6.37
C ALA A 239 -2.98 14.11 -4.88
N VAL A 240 -2.57 12.88 -4.55
CA VAL A 240 -2.41 12.43 -3.16
C VAL A 240 -1.20 13.07 -2.49
N PHE A 241 -0.09 13.24 -3.23
CA PHE A 241 1.16 13.76 -2.66
C PHE A 241 1.41 15.24 -2.97
N ALA A 242 0.39 15.98 -3.44
CA ALA A 242 0.48 17.43 -3.72
C ALA A 242 0.77 18.26 -2.46
N SER A 243 0.41 17.78 -1.30
CA SER A 243 0.64 18.41 0.01
C SER A 243 0.81 17.33 1.08
N PRO A 244 1.30 17.67 2.30
CA PRO A 244 1.47 16.73 3.39
C PRO A 244 0.21 15.93 3.71
N LEU A 245 0.37 14.63 3.97
CA LEU A 245 -0.72 13.75 4.40
C LEU A 245 -0.90 13.82 5.93
N PRO A 246 -2.09 13.52 6.47
CA PRO A 246 -2.30 13.42 7.91
C PRO A 246 -1.32 12.44 8.53
N GLN A 247 -0.74 12.84 9.64
CA GLN A 247 0.21 12.02 10.39
C GLN A 247 -0.33 11.83 11.80
N ARG A 248 -0.13 10.65 12.37
CA ARG A 248 -0.19 10.50 13.81
C ARG A 248 1.19 10.87 14.36
N LEU A 249 1.21 11.73 15.36
CA LEU A 249 2.42 11.87 16.20
C LEU A 249 2.79 10.46 16.68
N PRO A 250 4.09 10.07 16.64
CA PRO A 250 4.48 8.78 17.16
C PRO A 250 3.92 8.64 18.58
N TRP A 251 3.32 7.48 18.87
CA TRP A 251 2.75 7.16 20.18
C TRP A 251 3.82 7.37 21.24
N ILE A 252 3.69 8.46 22.00
CA ILE A 252 4.43 8.64 23.25
C ILE A 252 3.70 7.74 24.22
N ALA A 253 4.31 6.59 24.55
CA ALA A 253 3.84 5.77 25.66
C ALA A 253 3.66 6.68 26.87
N SER A 254 2.40 6.84 27.28
CA SER A 254 2.14 7.50 28.56
C SER A 254 2.82 6.70 29.66
N PRO A 255 3.47 7.36 30.62
CA PRO A 255 4.22 6.71 31.69
C PRO A 255 3.35 5.79 32.55
#